data_20104d870e7599b7886ff91dd487e976
#
_entry.id   20104d870e7599b7886ff91dd487e976
#
_cell.length_a   1.000
_cell.length_b   1.000
_cell.length_c   1.000
_cell.angle_alpha   90.00
_cell.angle_beta   90.00
_cell.angle_gamma   90.00
#
_symmetry.space_group_name_H-M   'P 1'
#
loop_
_entity.id
_entity.type
_entity.pdbx_description
1 polymer ?
#
loop_
_entity_poly.entity_id
_entity_poly.type
_entity_poly.pdbx_seq_one_letter_code
_entity_poly.pdbx_strand_id
1 'polypeptide(L)'
;SMVAATSLSALAQGQGAVEVEAFGKHYFTDSSRDVQRDGELYGAGVSYFLTDDVSLGLSYGEYHDLTSKDPVGADGSHKNIKGSLTSLDAAYHFGAPGVGLRPYVSAGVAHQSIGQADRGGRDRSTFANVGTGVKYYFTENFFAKASVDGMYNIDADEAEWMAGVGVGLNFGGGARQVAAVEPTPEPAPAPIVDTEPEPAPEVVRVELDVKFDFDKSRVREESYSDIKNLADFMQQ
;
A
#
# COMPACT_ATOMS: atom_id res chain seq x y z
N SER A 1 29.74 26.40 -20.12
CA SER A 1 28.64 25.44 -20.15
C SER A 1 28.63 24.68 -18.84
N MET A 2 27.73 25.09 -17.93
CA MET A 2 27.55 24.45 -16.64
C MET A 2 26.39 23.48 -16.83
N VAL A 3 26.64 22.19 -16.92
CA VAL A 3 25.61 21.15 -16.95
C VAL A 3 25.10 21.00 -15.52
N ALA A 4 23.93 21.54 -15.25
CA ALA A 4 23.22 21.27 -14.02
C ALA A 4 22.75 19.82 -14.06
N ALA A 5 23.44 18.94 -13.34
CA ALA A 5 22.95 17.62 -13.02
C ALA A 5 21.79 17.79 -12.04
N THR A 6 20.57 17.86 -12.55
CA THR A 6 19.37 17.65 -11.73
C THR A 6 19.40 16.20 -11.29
N SER A 7 19.76 15.95 -10.04
CA SER A 7 19.54 14.68 -9.38
C SER A 7 18.04 14.46 -9.32
N LEU A 8 17.52 13.65 -10.22
CA LEU A 8 16.20 13.05 -10.11
C LEU A 8 16.23 12.18 -8.85
N SER A 9 15.72 12.71 -7.75
CA SER A 9 15.35 11.90 -6.60
C SER A 9 14.25 10.97 -7.08
N ALA A 10 14.59 9.75 -7.49
CA ALA A 10 13.61 8.73 -7.72
C ALA A 10 12.95 8.49 -6.36
N LEU A 11 11.67 8.87 -6.21
CA LEU A 11 10.90 8.53 -5.03
C LEU A 11 10.96 7.01 -4.89
N ALA A 12 11.44 6.53 -3.74
CA ALA A 12 11.57 5.10 -3.49
C ALA A 12 10.25 4.48 -2.99
N GLN A 13 9.18 5.27 -2.94
CA GLN A 13 7.86 4.90 -2.42
C GLN A 13 6.77 5.13 -3.47
N GLY A 14 5.58 4.54 -3.24
CA GLY A 14 4.44 4.64 -4.13
C GLY A 14 4.41 3.55 -5.19
N GLN A 15 3.57 3.73 -6.19
CA GLN A 15 3.34 2.74 -7.24
C GLN A 15 4.66 2.25 -7.88
N GLY A 16 4.81 0.93 -7.98
CA GLY A 16 6.01 0.29 -8.52
C GLY A 16 7.16 0.12 -7.52
N ALA A 17 7.02 0.59 -6.28
CA ALA A 17 8.00 0.37 -5.23
C ALA A 17 8.03 -1.11 -4.81
N VAL A 18 9.25 -1.58 -4.53
CA VAL A 18 9.50 -2.86 -3.87
C VAL A 18 10.01 -2.57 -2.48
N GLU A 19 9.39 -3.15 -1.48
CA GLU A 19 9.86 -3.13 -0.09
C GLU A 19 10.42 -4.49 0.28
N VAL A 20 11.58 -4.50 0.94
CA VAL A 20 12.14 -5.69 1.58
C VAL A 20 12.25 -5.41 3.07
N GLU A 21 11.72 -6.29 3.90
CA GLU A 21 11.74 -6.12 5.35
C GLU A 21 12.29 -7.34 6.07
N ALA A 22 12.87 -7.10 7.24
CA ALA A 22 13.12 -8.11 8.28
C ALA A 22 12.25 -7.78 9.47
N PHE A 23 11.66 -8.80 10.10
CA PHE A 23 10.74 -8.61 11.22
C PHE A 23 10.97 -9.64 12.33
N GLY A 24 10.59 -9.24 13.55
CA GLY A 24 10.39 -10.11 14.69
C GLY A 24 9.00 -9.90 15.26
N LYS A 25 8.26 -10.98 15.50
CA LYS A 25 6.93 -10.97 16.09
C LYS A 25 6.87 -11.86 17.29
N HIS A 26 6.16 -11.42 18.32
CA HIS A 26 5.79 -12.22 19.47
C HIS A 26 4.43 -12.84 19.24
N TYR A 27 4.32 -14.13 19.47
CA TYR A 27 3.15 -14.93 19.23
C TYR A 27 2.40 -15.19 20.53
N PHE A 28 1.11 -14.81 20.57
CA PHE A 28 0.22 -15.03 21.70
C PHE A 28 -0.75 -16.17 21.36
N THR A 29 -0.56 -17.34 21.97
CA THR A 29 -1.50 -18.46 21.80
C THR A 29 -2.67 -18.35 22.76
N ASP A 30 -3.86 -18.74 22.32
CA ASP A 30 -4.96 -19.03 23.24
C ASP A 30 -4.67 -20.32 24.02
N SER A 31 -5.19 -20.39 25.25
CA SER A 31 -4.90 -21.46 26.24
C SER A 31 -5.40 -22.86 25.85
N SER A 32 -6.05 -23.01 24.71
CA SER A 32 -6.65 -24.25 24.20
C SER A 32 -5.67 -25.18 23.46
N ARG A 33 -4.49 -24.71 23.08
CA ARG A 33 -3.48 -25.52 22.37
C ARG A 33 -2.46 -26.19 23.31
N ASP A 34 -1.96 -27.36 22.89
CA ASP A 34 -0.88 -28.08 23.57
C ASP A 34 0.51 -27.45 23.45
N VAL A 35 0.59 -26.18 23.04
CA VAL A 35 1.81 -25.40 22.90
C VAL A 35 1.91 -24.40 24.06
N GLN A 36 3.07 -24.32 24.70
CA GLN A 36 3.34 -23.39 25.79
C GLN A 36 3.51 -21.96 25.24
N ARG A 37 3.00 -21.03 25.95
CA ARG A 37 2.46 -19.71 25.68
C ARG A 37 3.23 -18.74 24.81
N ASP A 38 4.49 -18.74 24.69
CA ASP A 38 5.21 -17.58 24.13
C ASP A 38 6.26 -18.07 23.14
N GLY A 39 6.02 -17.81 21.87
CA GLY A 39 6.97 -18.07 20.80
C GLY A 39 7.34 -16.79 20.09
N GLU A 40 8.53 -16.76 19.57
CA GLU A 40 9.01 -15.68 18.73
C GLU A 40 9.05 -16.14 17.27
N LEU A 41 8.62 -15.28 16.35
CA LEU A 41 8.68 -15.48 14.91
C LEU A 41 9.63 -14.46 14.31
N TYR A 42 10.72 -14.92 13.72
CA TYR A 42 11.65 -14.07 12.98
C TYR A 42 11.58 -14.40 11.50
N GLY A 43 11.61 -13.36 10.67
CA GLY A 43 11.47 -13.58 9.25
C GLY A 43 11.80 -12.38 8.39
N ALA A 44 11.53 -12.56 7.11
CA ALA A 44 11.69 -11.53 6.10
C ALA A 44 10.48 -11.52 5.17
N GLY A 45 10.26 -10.39 4.53
CA GLY A 45 9.18 -10.20 3.58
C GLY A 45 9.59 -9.33 2.41
N VAL A 46 8.86 -9.48 1.32
CA VAL A 46 8.94 -8.61 0.15
C VAL A 46 7.53 -8.16 -0.21
N SER A 47 7.36 -6.88 -0.49
CA SER A 47 6.09 -6.30 -0.92
C SER A 47 6.28 -5.49 -2.19
N TYR A 48 5.25 -5.47 -3.02
CA TYR A 48 5.19 -4.68 -4.24
C TYR A 48 3.98 -3.75 -4.20
N PHE A 49 4.19 -2.47 -4.45
CA PHE A 49 3.13 -1.47 -4.51
C PHE A 49 2.45 -1.46 -5.87
N LEU A 50 1.22 -1.94 -5.90
CA LEU A 50 0.36 -1.92 -7.09
C LEU A 50 -0.12 -0.51 -7.42
N THR A 51 -0.37 0.28 -6.37
CA THR A 51 -0.71 1.70 -6.42
C THR A 51 0.10 2.43 -5.34
N ASP A 52 -0.09 3.73 -5.20
CA ASP A 52 0.54 4.49 -4.11
C ASP A 52 0.12 4.00 -2.72
N ASP A 53 -1.07 3.43 -2.60
CA ASP A 53 -1.67 3.05 -1.32
C ASP A 53 -1.81 1.55 -1.13
N VAL A 54 -1.83 0.75 -2.21
CA VAL A 54 -2.07 -0.69 -2.15
C VAL A 54 -0.81 -1.47 -2.47
N SER A 55 -0.40 -2.35 -1.57
CA SER A 55 0.71 -3.29 -1.80
C SER A 55 0.26 -4.74 -1.66
N LEU A 56 0.97 -5.63 -2.33
CA LEU A 56 0.88 -7.08 -2.17
C LEU A 56 2.22 -7.57 -1.63
N GLY A 57 2.17 -8.30 -0.52
CA GLY A 57 3.36 -8.75 0.20
C GLY A 57 3.38 -10.26 0.39
N LEU A 58 4.56 -10.84 0.29
CA LEU A 58 4.87 -12.22 0.64
C LEU A 58 5.87 -12.19 1.79
N SER A 59 5.60 -12.95 2.86
CA SER A 59 6.53 -13.07 3.98
C SER A 59 6.77 -14.53 4.36
N TYR A 60 7.93 -14.77 4.93
CA TYR A 60 8.34 -16.04 5.51
C TYR A 60 9.03 -15.81 6.84
N GLY A 61 8.65 -16.60 7.85
CA GLY A 61 9.26 -16.56 9.16
C GLY A 61 9.38 -17.95 9.78
N GLU A 62 10.32 -18.08 10.70
CA GLU A 62 10.54 -19.31 11.48
C GLU A 62 10.26 -19.04 12.96
N TYR A 63 9.59 -19.99 13.60
CA TYR A 63 9.32 -19.95 15.02
C TYR A 63 10.54 -20.36 15.82
N HIS A 64 10.81 -19.59 16.85
CA HIS A 64 11.84 -19.85 17.85
C HIS A 64 11.19 -19.92 19.23
N ASP A 65 11.78 -20.74 20.11
CA ASP A 65 11.37 -20.89 21.51
C ASP A 65 9.93 -21.38 21.76
N LEU A 66 9.29 -21.96 20.74
CA LEU A 66 8.06 -22.72 20.94
C LEU A 66 8.38 -24.01 21.68
N THR A 67 7.85 -24.16 22.90
CA THR A 67 8.04 -25.37 23.71
C THR A 67 6.73 -26.14 23.87
N SER A 68 6.80 -27.46 23.97
CA SER A 68 5.63 -28.29 24.24
C SER A 68 5.08 -28.00 25.64
N LYS A 69 3.73 -27.99 25.77
CA LYS A 69 3.03 -27.74 27.04
C LYS A 69 3.31 -28.83 28.05
N ASP A 70 3.36 -30.10 27.59
CA ASP A 70 3.67 -31.24 28.41
C ASP A 70 5.14 -31.66 28.26
N PRO A 71 5.78 -32.09 29.32
CA PRO A 71 7.14 -32.63 29.25
C PRO A 71 7.14 -33.94 28.45
N VAL A 72 7.92 -33.96 27.36
CA VAL A 72 7.99 -35.09 26.42
C VAL A 72 9.22 -35.97 26.72
N GLY A 73 10.21 -35.43 27.44
CA GLY A 73 11.41 -36.15 27.81
C GLY A 73 11.22 -36.99 29.07
N ALA A 74 11.88 -38.15 29.15
CA ALA A 74 11.91 -39.00 30.35
C ALA A 74 12.50 -38.30 31.58
N ASP A 75 13.20 -37.20 31.38
CA ASP A 75 13.80 -36.29 32.36
C ASP A 75 12.91 -35.10 32.73
N GLY A 76 11.68 -35.02 32.19
CA GLY A 76 10.78 -33.90 32.39
C GLY A 76 11.08 -32.67 31.51
N SER A 77 11.89 -32.81 30.47
CA SER A 77 12.25 -31.71 29.56
C SER A 77 11.15 -31.44 28.57
N HIS A 78 10.99 -30.15 28.24
CA HIS A 78 10.10 -29.68 27.18
C HIS A 78 10.83 -29.71 25.82
N LYS A 79 10.13 -30.18 24.78
CA LYS A 79 10.68 -30.27 23.44
C LYS A 79 10.54 -28.92 22.74
N ASN A 80 11.64 -28.44 22.15
CA ASN A 80 11.63 -27.28 21.28
C ASN A 80 10.96 -27.64 19.94
N ILE A 81 9.88 -26.95 19.59
CA ILE A 81 9.08 -27.19 18.41
C ILE A 81 9.52 -26.19 17.33
N LYS A 82 9.96 -26.73 16.19
CA LYS A 82 10.31 -25.91 15.01
C LYS A 82 9.10 -25.76 14.11
N GLY A 83 8.88 -24.56 13.62
CA GLY A 83 7.81 -24.26 12.69
C GLY A 83 8.14 -23.09 11.80
N SER A 84 7.37 -22.95 10.76
CA SER A 84 7.45 -21.83 9.82
C SER A 84 6.07 -21.30 9.47
N LEU A 85 6.01 -20.01 9.15
CA LEU A 85 4.82 -19.31 8.68
C LEU A 85 5.15 -18.61 7.37
N THR A 86 4.33 -18.86 6.35
CA THR A 86 4.39 -18.13 5.08
C THR A 86 3.08 -17.40 4.92
N SER A 87 3.11 -16.09 4.61
CA SER A 87 1.88 -15.33 4.36
C SER A 87 1.92 -14.57 3.06
N LEU A 88 0.74 -14.39 2.48
CA LEU A 88 0.47 -13.53 1.33
C LEU A 88 -0.62 -12.54 1.72
N ASP A 89 -0.28 -11.27 1.73
CA ASP A 89 -1.11 -10.20 2.28
C ASP A 89 -1.26 -9.05 1.28
N ALA A 90 -2.48 -8.54 1.16
CA ALA A 90 -2.73 -7.24 0.57
C ALA A 90 -2.79 -6.20 1.70
N ALA A 91 -2.13 -5.07 1.53
CA ALA A 91 -2.14 -3.98 2.50
C ALA A 91 -2.57 -2.67 1.87
N TYR A 92 -3.41 -1.93 2.59
CA TYR A 92 -3.79 -0.56 2.28
C TYR A 92 -3.09 0.40 3.22
N HIS A 93 -2.34 1.34 2.66
CA HIS A 93 -1.57 2.34 3.38
C HIS A 93 -2.29 3.68 3.34
N PHE A 94 -2.48 4.29 4.51
CA PHE A 94 -3.12 5.59 4.63
C PHE A 94 -2.10 6.72 4.47
N GLY A 95 -2.52 7.80 3.84
CA GLY A 95 -1.70 8.98 3.62
C GLY A 95 -0.78 8.87 2.40
N ALA A 96 -0.23 9.99 1.98
CA ALA A 96 0.63 10.06 0.82
C ALA A 96 2.00 9.38 1.06
N PRO A 97 2.62 8.80 0.00
CA PRO A 97 4.01 8.37 0.07
C PRO A 97 4.94 9.52 0.48
N GLY A 98 5.95 9.21 1.28
CA GLY A 98 6.92 10.20 1.75
C GLY A 98 7.52 9.84 3.10
N VAL A 99 8.40 10.69 3.61
CA VAL A 99 9.00 10.57 4.94
C VAL A 99 7.96 10.84 6.02
N GLY A 100 7.98 10.04 7.10
CA GLY A 100 7.08 10.18 8.23
C GLY A 100 6.24 8.95 8.52
N LEU A 101 5.17 9.14 9.30
CA LEU A 101 4.29 8.07 9.76
C LEU A 101 3.28 7.70 8.68
N ARG A 102 3.17 6.40 8.41
CA ARG A 102 2.20 5.86 7.45
C ARG A 102 1.48 4.66 8.05
N PRO A 103 0.26 4.83 8.59
CA PRO A 103 -0.55 3.72 9.06
C PRO A 103 -0.98 2.81 7.92
N TYR A 104 -1.26 1.54 8.23
CA TYR A 104 -1.79 0.59 7.26
C TYR A 104 -2.71 -0.44 7.91
N VAL A 105 -3.54 -1.06 7.09
CA VAL A 105 -4.30 -2.27 7.39
C VAL A 105 -3.98 -3.32 6.34
N SER A 106 -3.99 -4.58 6.73
CA SER A 106 -3.71 -5.70 5.82
C SER A 106 -4.70 -6.83 6.02
N ALA A 107 -4.88 -7.61 4.97
CA ALA A 107 -5.63 -8.86 5.01
C ALA A 107 -5.02 -9.85 4.02
N GLY A 108 -5.07 -11.14 4.36
CA GLY A 108 -4.49 -12.15 3.52
C GLY A 108 -4.69 -13.57 4.03
N VAL A 109 -3.79 -14.43 3.59
CA VAL A 109 -3.77 -15.84 3.96
C VAL A 109 -2.37 -16.23 4.42
N ALA A 110 -2.30 -17.09 5.42
CA ALA A 110 -1.05 -17.62 5.92
C ALA A 110 -1.09 -19.14 5.98
N HIS A 111 0.04 -19.77 5.71
CA HIS A 111 0.23 -21.20 5.82
C HIS A 111 1.31 -21.47 6.88
N GLN A 112 0.90 -22.20 7.91
CA GLN A 112 1.76 -22.59 9.02
C GLN A 112 2.15 -24.07 8.90
N SER A 113 3.41 -24.36 9.19
CA SER A 113 3.91 -25.73 9.30
C SER A 113 4.67 -25.88 10.60
N ILE A 114 4.11 -26.59 11.57
CA ILE A 114 4.69 -26.82 12.91
C ILE A 114 4.99 -28.30 13.10
N GLY A 115 6.15 -28.62 13.72
CA GLY A 115 6.51 -29.97 14.11
C GLY A 115 5.65 -30.47 15.27
N GLN A 116 5.20 -31.74 15.23
CA GLN A 116 4.46 -32.35 16.33
C GLN A 116 5.40 -32.69 17.51
N ALA A 117 4.92 -32.48 18.73
CA ALA A 117 5.67 -32.78 19.94
C ALA A 117 5.87 -34.29 20.14
N ASP A 118 4.80 -35.08 19.88
CA ASP A 118 4.75 -36.52 20.24
C ASP A 118 5.02 -37.49 19.08
N ARG A 119 4.93 -37.00 17.83
CA ARG A 119 5.07 -37.85 16.64
C ARG A 119 5.98 -37.16 15.63
N GLY A 120 6.72 -37.96 14.85
CA GLY A 120 7.62 -37.45 13.82
C GLY A 120 6.94 -36.81 12.58
N GLY A 121 5.79 -36.17 12.80
CA GLY A 121 4.96 -35.49 11.76
C GLY A 121 5.06 -33.98 11.81
N ARG A 122 4.47 -33.31 10.82
CA ARG A 122 4.25 -31.88 10.79
C ARG A 122 2.77 -31.58 10.64
N ASP A 123 2.26 -30.71 11.50
CA ASP A 123 0.93 -30.15 11.34
C ASP A 123 0.99 -28.97 10.39
N ARG A 124 0.02 -28.93 9.49
CA ARG A 124 -0.14 -27.85 8.52
C ARG A 124 -1.51 -27.22 8.71
N SER A 125 -1.52 -25.93 8.86
CA SER A 125 -2.77 -25.18 9.05
C SER A 125 -2.78 -23.97 8.13
N THR A 126 -3.98 -23.63 7.65
CA THR A 126 -4.20 -22.45 6.84
C THR A 126 -5.00 -21.43 7.63
N PHE A 127 -4.55 -20.18 7.62
CA PHE A 127 -5.14 -19.10 8.36
C PHE A 127 -5.62 -18.00 7.40
N ALA A 128 -6.76 -17.42 7.72
CA ALA A 128 -7.09 -16.08 7.27
C ALA A 128 -6.45 -15.10 8.27
N ASN A 129 -5.77 -14.08 7.76
CA ASN A 129 -5.12 -13.10 8.61
C ASN A 129 -5.60 -11.69 8.29
N VAL A 130 -5.68 -10.89 9.33
CA VAL A 130 -5.90 -9.45 9.27
C VAL A 130 -4.88 -8.76 10.14
N GLY A 131 -4.35 -7.64 9.69
CA GLY A 131 -3.32 -6.91 10.40
C GLY A 131 -3.55 -5.42 10.36
N THR A 132 -2.96 -4.75 11.32
CA THR A 132 -2.86 -3.29 11.33
C THR A 132 -1.50 -2.89 11.90
N GLY A 133 -1.04 -1.72 11.50
CA GLY A 133 0.23 -1.24 12.00
C GLY A 133 0.57 0.15 11.48
N VAL A 134 1.77 0.53 11.81
CA VAL A 134 2.35 1.80 11.38
C VAL A 134 3.75 1.55 10.83
N LYS A 135 4.06 2.22 9.73
CA LYS A 135 5.42 2.36 9.21
C LYS A 135 5.88 3.78 9.47
N TYR A 136 7.11 3.94 9.92
CA TYR A 136 7.76 5.24 10.01
C TYR A 136 8.93 5.27 9.06
N TYR A 137 8.82 6.09 8.03
CA TYR A 137 9.87 6.29 7.04
C TYR A 137 10.82 7.37 7.50
N PHE A 138 12.03 6.97 7.88
CA PHE A 138 13.10 7.90 8.28
C PHE A 138 13.69 8.63 7.07
N THR A 139 13.74 7.92 5.98
CA THR A 139 14.11 8.41 4.65
C THR A 139 13.16 7.80 3.62
N GLU A 140 13.27 8.20 2.36
CA GLU A 140 12.48 7.58 1.30
C GLU A 140 12.77 6.09 1.09
N ASN A 141 13.96 5.63 1.50
CA ASN A 141 14.42 4.26 1.30
C ASN A 141 14.40 3.38 2.55
N PHE A 142 14.30 3.95 3.75
CA PHE A 142 14.41 3.20 4.99
C PHE A 142 13.23 3.47 5.92
N PHE A 143 12.63 2.39 6.45
CA PHE A 143 11.53 2.47 7.40
C PHE A 143 11.68 1.49 8.57
N ALA A 144 11.02 1.81 9.68
CA ALA A 144 10.68 0.89 10.74
C ALA A 144 9.17 0.65 10.74
N LYS A 145 8.76 -0.53 11.21
CA LYS A 145 7.36 -0.96 11.27
C LYS A 145 7.03 -1.50 12.65
N ALA A 146 5.81 -1.23 13.12
CA ALA A 146 5.18 -1.92 14.24
C ALA A 146 3.80 -2.43 13.78
N SER A 147 3.46 -3.66 14.14
CA SER A 147 2.20 -4.31 13.72
C SER A 147 1.57 -5.14 14.82
N VAL A 148 0.25 -5.32 14.68
CA VAL A 148 -0.53 -6.34 15.36
C VAL A 148 -1.30 -7.10 14.30
N ASP A 149 -1.19 -8.42 14.32
CA ASP A 149 -1.79 -9.31 13.34
C ASP A 149 -2.69 -10.32 14.07
N GLY A 150 -3.94 -10.44 13.63
CA GLY A 150 -4.86 -11.47 14.03
C GLY A 150 -4.92 -12.57 12.97
N MET A 151 -4.85 -13.82 13.38
CA MET A 151 -4.94 -14.99 12.51
C MET A 151 -6.08 -15.88 12.94
N TYR A 152 -6.90 -16.29 12.00
CA TYR A 152 -7.98 -17.23 12.22
C TYR A 152 -7.70 -18.53 11.50
N ASN A 153 -7.59 -19.62 12.27
CA ASN A 153 -7.38 -20.95 11.73
C ASN A 153 -8.68 -21.48 11.12
N ILE A 154 -8.68 -21.64 9.80
CA ILE A 154 -9.87 -22.09 9.04
C ILE A 154 -10.18 -23.56 9.34
N ASP A 155 -9.16 -24.35 9.72
CA ASP A 155 -9.28 -25.79 9.93
C ASP A 155 -9.71 -26.14 11.37
N ALA A 156 -9.44 -25.27 12.35
CA ALA A 156 -9.64 -25.56 13.77
C ALA A 156 -10.54 -24.56 14.53
N ASP A 157 -11.09 -23.54 13.85
CA ASP A 157 -11.93 -22.49 14.46
C ASP A 157 -11.26 -21.74 15.64
N GLU A 158 -9.95 -21.50 15.56
CA GLU A 158 -9.16 -20.84 16.60
C GLU A 158 -8.59 -19.51 16.11
N ALA A 159 -8.59 -18.50 16.99
CA ALA A 159 -7.99 -17.21 16.74
C ALA A 159 -6.66 -17.06 17.47
N GLU A 160 -5.67 -16.48 16.80
CA GLU A 160 -4.34 -16.25 17.33
C GLU A 160 -3.91 -14.82 17.05
N TRP A 161 -3.01 -14.29 17.88
CA TRP A 161 -2.54 -12.91 17.76
C TRP A 161 -1.03 -12.84 17.77
N MET A 162 -0.49 -11.92 17.00
CA MET A 162 0.91 -11.57 17.00
C MET A 162 1.09 -10.08 17.12
N ALA A 163 2.10 -9.63 17.85
CA ALA A 163 2.57 -8.26 17.80
C ALA A 163 4.05 -8.25 17.41
N GLY A 164 4.45 -7.32 16.58
CA GLY A 164 5.81 -7.34 16.08
C GLY A 164 6.33 -5.99 15.63
N VAL A 165 7.63 -6.00 15.39
CA VAL A 165 8.39 -4.87 14.85
C VAL A 165 9.22 -5.34 13.66
N GLY A 166 9.55 -4.42 12.78
CA GLY A 166 10.38 -4.72 11.63
C GLY A 166 11.12 -3.48 11.14
N VAL A 167 12.10 -3.71 10.30
CA VAL A 167 12.82 -2.67 9.56
C VAL A 167 12.90 -3.07 8.10
N GLY A 168 12.91 -2.12 7.21
CA GLY A 168 12.93 -2.43 5.79
C GLY A 168 13.49 -1.31 4.92
N LEU A 169 13.69 -1.69 3.68
CA LEU A 169 14.22 -0.84 2.62
C LEU A 169 13.25 -0.82 1.45
N ASN A 170 13.10 0.36 0.85
CA ASN A 170 12.32 0.58 -0.36
C ASN A 170 13.23 0.81 -1.56
N PHE A 171 12.82 0.24 -2.68
CA PHE A 171 13.51 0.38 -3.96
C PHE A 171 12.49 0.65 -5.07
N GLY A 172 12.87 1.57 -5.98
CA GLY A 172 11.98 1.93 -7.08
C GLY A 172 10.69 2.55 -6.57
N GLY A 173 9.81 2.90 -7.45
CA GLY A 173 8.57 3.59 -7.12
C GLY A 173 8.68 5.08 -7.39
N GLY A 174 7.62 5.78 -7.15
CA GLY A 174 7.40 7.15 -7.56
C GLY A 174 6.49 7.19 -8.78
N ALA A 175 5.54 8.11 -8.78
CA ALA A 175 4.76 8.40 -9.96
C ALA A 175 5.73 8.49 -11.13
N ARG A 176 5.49 7.71 -12.19
CA ARG A 176 6.13 7.96 -13.47
C ARG A 176 6.00 9.46 -13.71
N GLN A 177 7.06 10.22 -13.53
CA GLN A 177 7.10 11.53 -14.12
C GLN A 177 6.82 11.24 -15.59
N VAL A 178 5.61 11.58 -16.01
CA VAL A 178 5.34 11.77 -17.42
C VAL A 178 6.46 12.72 -17.80
N ALA A 179 7.45 12.19 -18.55
CA ALA A 179 8.57 13.01 -19.00
C ALA A 179 7.91 14.28 -19.50
N ALA A 180 8.23 15.40 -18.85
CA ALA A 180 7.70 16.68 -19.27
C ALA A 180 8.01 16.70 -20.76
N VAL A 181 6.98 16.70 -21.57
CA VAL A 181 7.13 16.81 -23.02
C VAL A 181 7.95 18.07 -23.13
N GLU A 182 9.25 17.89 -23.42
CA GLU A 182 10.16 19.00 -23.64
C GLU A 182 9.41 19.86 -24.67
N PRO A 183 9.09 21.12 -24.34
CA PRO A 183 8.28 21.92 -25.25
C PRO A 183 9.02 21.85 -26.58
N THR A 184 8.37 21.25 -27.57
CA THR A 184 8.91 21.21 -28.94
C THR A 184 9.43 22.59 -29.22
N PRO A 185 10.73 22.76 -29.53
CA PRO A 185 11.29 24.09 -29.77
C PRO A 185 10.39 24.75 -30.79
N GLU A 186 9.82 25.88 -30.41
CA GLU A 186 8.97 26.69 -31.25
C GLU A 186 9.69 26.86 -32.59
N PRO A 187 9.09 26.45 -33.71
CA PRO A 187 9.76 26.55 -35.01
C PRO A 187 10.19 28.01 -35.18
N ALA A 188 11.47 28.19 -35.52
CA ALA A 188 12.03 29.51 -35.77
C ALA A 188 11.09 30.34 -36.63
N PRO A 189 10.80 31.58 -36.29
CA PRO A 189 9.83 32.41 -37.06
C PRO A 189 10.25 32.41 -38.52
N ALA A 190 9.32 31.94 -39.35
CA ALA A 190 9.45 32.02 -40.79
C ALA A 190 9.61 33.49 -41.17
N PRO A 191 10.39 33.84 -42.21
CA PRO A 191 10.58 35.20 -42.62
C PRO A 191 9.21 35.84 -42.88
N ILE A 192 9.02 37.04 -42.29
CA ILE A 192 7.78 37.84 -42.39
C ILE A 192 7.61 38.18 -43.86
N VAL A 193 6.70 37.48 -44.51
CA VAL A 193 6.08 37.96 -45.76
C VAL A 193 4.99 38.89 -45.31
N ASP A 194 5.16 40.19 -45.67
CA ASP A 194 4.22 41.25 -45.39
C ASP A 194 2.92 40.95 -46.17
N THR A 195 2.00 40.20 -45.54
CA THR A 195 0.67 39.94 -46.08
C THR A 195 -0.30 40.78 -45.25
N GLU A 196 -0.97 41.65 -45.91
CA GLU A 196 -2.06 42.54 -45.42
C GLU A 196 -2.98 41.73 -44.48
N PRO A 197 -3.34 42.24 -43.27
CA PRO A 197 -4.07 41.46 -42.25
C PRO A 197 -5.49 41.21 -42.76
N GLU A 198 -5.77 39.91 -42.96
CA GLU A 198 -7.14 39.42 -43.10
C GLU A 198 -7.89 39.64 -41.78
N PRO A 199 -9.11 40.20 -41.76
CA PRO A 199 -9.81 40.52 -40.53
C PRO A 199 -10.03 39.24 -39.69
N ALA A 200 -9.53 39.26 -38.45
CA ALA A 200 -9.70 38.15 -37.50
C ALA A 200 -11.18 37.85 -37.29
N PRO A 201 -11.60 36.57 -37.23
CA PRO A 201 -12.97 36.21 -36.91
C PRO A 201 -13.33 36.74 -35.51
N GLU A 202 -14.46 37.43 -35.45
CA GLU A 202 -15.00 38.01 -34.22
C GLU A 202 -15.40 36.86 -33.27
N VAL A 203 -14.63 36.63 -32.22
CA VAL A 203 -14.92 35.60 -31.20
C VAL A 203 -15.93 36.17 -30.22
N VAL A 204 -17.18 35.76 -30.35
CA VAL A 204 -18.23 36.09 -29.39
C VAL A 204 -18.07 35.24 -28.15
N ARG A 205 -17.77 35.87 -27.01
CA ARG A 205 -17.76 35.17 -25.69
C ARG A 205 -19.12 35.40 -25.03
N VAL A 206 -19.80 34.32 -24.74
CA VAL A 206 -21.06 34.32 -23.97
C VAL A 206 -20.76 33.80 -22.57
N GLU A 207 -20.98 34.63 -21.55
CA GLU A 207 -20.91 34.21 -20.14
C GLU A 207 -22.31 33.80 -19.69
N LEU A 208 -22.44 32.60 -19.16
CA LEU A 208 -23.68 32.04 -18.65
C LEU A 208 -23.60 31.90 -17.13
N ASP A 209 -24.42 32.68 -16.40
CA ASP A 209 -24.53 32.57 -14.93
C ASP A 209 -25.74 31.69 -14.56
N VAL A 210 -25.55 30.35 -14.58
CA VAL A 210 -26.60 29.41 -14.25
C VAL A 210 -26.59 29.10 -12.76
N LYS A 211 -27.65 29.48 -12.06
CA LYS A 211 -27.81 29.25 -10.62
C LYS A 211 -28.68 28.03 -10.34
N PHE A 212 -28.24 27.18 -9.42
CA PHE A 212 -28.99 26.03 -8.95
C PHE A 212 -29.49 26.27 -7.51
N ASP A 213 -30.61 25.67 -7.16
CA ASP A 213 -31.01 25.61 -5.75
C ASP A 213 -30.12 24.69 -4.96
N PHE A 214 -29.91 25.05 -3.69
CA PHE A 214 -29.09 24.26 -2.77
C PHE A 214 -29.65 22.82 -2.69
N ASP A 215 -28.80 21.82 -2.96
CA ASP A 215 -29.13 20.38 -2.93
C ASP A 215 -30.21 19.92 -3.95
N LYS A 216 -30.35 20.62 -5.07
CA LYS A 216 -31.25 20.21 -6.15
C LYS A 216 -30.61 20.34 -7.54
N SER A 217 -30.91 19.41 -8.42
CA SER A 217 -30.47 19.44 -9.83
C SER A 217 -31.38 20.28 -10.74
N ARG A 218 -32.23 21.14 -10.16
CA ARG A 218 -33.15 21.98 -10.90
C ARG A 218 -32.59 23.39 -11.02
N VAL A 219 -32.46 23.87 -12.26
CA VAL A 219 -32.07 25.25 -12.57
C VAL A 219 -33.14 26.20 -12.08
N ARG A 220 -32.75 27.34 -11.50
CA ARG A 220 -33.70 28.39 -11.07
C ARG A 220 -34.36 29.05 -12.24
N GLU A 221 -35.63 29.44 -12.05
CA GLU A 221 -36.42 30.08 -13.12
C GLU A 221 -35.79 31.37 -13.65
N GLU A 222 -35.05 32.09 -12.81
CA GLU A 222 -34.31 33.30 -13.20
C GLU A 222 -33.21 33.05 -14.25
N SER A 223 -32.69 31.83 -14.36
CA SER A 223 -31.66 31.44 -15.31
C SER A 223 -32.22 30.87 -16.64
N TYR A 224 -33.52 30.66 -16.75
CA TYR A 224 -34.14 30.14 -17.98
C TYR A 224 -34.04 31.12 -19.16
N SER A 225 -34.08 32.42 -18.88
CA SER A 225 -33.94 33.45 -19.92
C SER A 225 -32.58 33.42 -20.59
N ASP A 226 -31.52 33.22 -19.80
CA ASP A 226 -30.15 33.21 -20.29
C ASP A 226 -29.85 31.94 -21.10
N ILE A 227 -30.40 30.80 -20.67
CA ILE A 227 -30.29 29.53 -21.40
C ILE A 227 -31.06 29.64 -22.74
N LYS A 228 -32.23 30.24 -22.73
CA LYS A 228 -33.03 30.43 -23.94
C LYS A 228 -32.32 31.36 -24.92
N ASN A 229 -31.77 32.47 -24.45
CA ASN A 229 -31.02 33.42 -25.28
C ASN A 229 -29.78 32.75 -25.91
N LEU A 230 -29.09 31.87 -25.17
CA LEU A 230 -27.99 31.10 -25.72
C LEU A 230 -28.45 30.13 -26.80
N ALA A 231 -29.56 29.42 -26.56
CA ALA A 231 -30.12 28.49 -27.55
C ALA A 231 -30.55 29.20 -28.86
N ASP A 232 -31.16 30.36 -28.73
CA ASP A 232 -31.56 31.17 -29.88
C ASP A 232 -30.35 31.72 -30.66
N PHE A 233 -29.26 32.08 -29.96
CA PHE A 233 -27.98 32.47 -30.57
C PHE A 233 -27.31 31.34 -31.33
N MET A 234 -27.36 30.11 -30.80
CA MET A 234 -26.75 28.92 -31.44
C MET A 234 -27.53 28.44 -32.68
N GLN A 235 -28.73 28.96 -32.95
CA GLN A 235 -29.56 28.61 -34.12
C GLN A 235 -29.44 29.61 -35.27
N GLN A 236 -28.70 30.71 -35.09
CA GLN A 236 -28.37 31.67 -36.12
C GLN A 236 -27.10 31.32 -36.87
#